data_7ca540a8a1ce1574d267776397280a21
#
_entry.id   7ca540a8a1ce1574d267776397280a21
#
_cell.length_a   1.000
_cell.length_b   1.000
_cell.length_c   1.000
_cell.angle_alpha   90.00
_cell.angle_beta   90.00
_cell.angle_gamma   90.00
#
_symmetry.space_group_name_H-M   'P 1'
#
loop_
_entity.id
_entity.type
_entity.pdbx_description
1 polymer ?
#
loop_
_entity_poly.entity_id
_entity_poly.type
_entity_poly.pdbx_seq_one_letter_code
_entity_poly.pdbx_strand_id
1 'polypeptide(L)'
;MINLDFGTLVDKPIKDVFAFVANPNNMSKWNSAVVSLEQVTPGDVGVGTKFKTTGEMMGRRIEGEMQVTAYEPDTKCGFQVQAGPMKVDITLSFKTVGTGTKVSLNAQGNPAGFFKLAEGVMTGRVKTMMEENLARLKSQLEG
;
A
#
# COMPACT_ATOMS: atom_id res chain seq x y z
N MET A 1 10.08 5.64 -15.01
CA MET A 1 9.04 4.94 -14.24
C MET A 1 9.68 4.09 -13.15
N ILE A 2 9.16 4.15 -11.96
CA ILE A 2 9.62 3.33 -10.85
C ILE A 2 8.76 2.07 -10.79
N ASN A 3 9.42 0.92 -10.63
CA ASN A 3 8.76 -0.37 -10.45
C ASN A 3 9.48 -1.10 -9.33
N LEU A 4 8.82 -1.27 -8.19
CA LEU A 4 9.41 -1.86 -7.01
C LEU A 4 8.59 -3.06 -6.54
N ASP A 5 9.29 -4.13 -6.17
CA ASP A 5 8.68 -5.34 -5.64
C ASP A 5 9.19 -5.62 -4.22
N PHE A 6 8.26 -5.95 -3.34
CA PHE A 6 8.54 -6.30 -1.95
C PHE A 6 7.72 -7.51 -1.56
N GLY A 7 8.14 -8.20 -0.50
CA GLY A 7 7.37 -9.32 0.00
C GLY A 7 7.71 -9.65 1.45
N THR A 8 6.77 -10.30 2.11
CA THR A 8 6.96 -10.81 3.46
C THR A 8 6.11 -12.05 3.69
N LEU A 9 6.53 -12.89 4.63
CA LEU A 9 5.75 -14.04 5.08
C LEU A 9 5.09 -13.72 6.41
N VAL A 10 3.79 -13.93 6.48
CA VAL A 10 3.00 -13.69 7.69
C VAL A 10 2.46 -15.03 8.16
N ASP A 11 2.66 -15.34 9.44
CA ASP A 11 2.20 -16.62 10.03
C ASP A 11 0.74 -16.51 10.46
N LYS A 12 -0.13 -16.32 9.48
CA LYS A 12 -1.58 -16.25 9.65
C LYS A 12 -2.27 -16.77 8.40
N PRO A 13 -3.50 -17.29 8.54
CA PRO A 13 -4.29 -17.75 7.39
C PRO A 13 -4.54 -16.62 6.38
N ILE A 14 -4.62 -16.98 5.10
CA ILE A 14 -4.79 -16.01 4.02
C ILE A 14 -6.06 -15.16 4.19
N LYS A 15 -7.12 -15.73 4.72
CA LYS A 15 -8.37 -14.99 4.99
C LYS A 15 -8.14 -13.81 5.93
N ASP A 16 -7.42 -14.05 7.04
CA ASP A 16 -7.14 -13.03 8.04
C ASP A 16 -6.21 -11.96 7.49
N VAL A 17 -5.19 -12.39 6.75
CA VAL A 17 -4.22 -11.47 6.15
C VAL A 17 -4.90 -10.59 5.11
N PHE A 18 -5.68 -11.17 4.21
CA PHE A 18 -6.40 -10.41 3.18
C PHE A 18 -7.39 -9.41 3.81
N ALA A 19 -8.17 -9.86 4.78
CA ALA A 19 -9.16 -9.00 5.43
C ALA A 19 -8.53 -7.77 6.08
N PHE A 20 -7.35 -7.94 6.67
CA PHE A 20 -6.63 -6.82 7.28
C PHE A 20 -6.02 -5.89 6.23
N VAL A 21 -5.28 -6.45 5.27
CA VAL A 21 -4.50 -5.69 4.30
C VAL A 21 -5.39 -4.99 3.27
N ALA A 22 -6.44 -5.66 2.83
CA ALA A 22 -7.34 -5.12 1.80
C ALA A 22 -8.28 -4.04 2.34
N ASN A 23 -8.37 -3.88 3.64
CA ASN A 23 -9.18 -2.81 4.24
C ASN A 23 -8.34 -1.53 4.32
N PRO A 24 -8.64 -0.50 3.49
CA PRO A 24 -7.85 0.73 3.51
C PRO A 24 -7.85 1.45 4.86
N ASN A 25 -8.87 1.23 5.69
CA ASN A 25 -8.93 1.83 7.02
C ASN A 25 -7.84 1.30 7.95
N ASN A 26 -7.24 0.15 7.64
CA ASN A 26 -6.11 -0.39 8.39
C ASN A 26 -4.76 0.08 7.85
N MET A 27 -4.74 0.77 6.71
CA MET A 27 -3.49 1.13 6.05
C MET A 27 -2.58 1.99 6.92
N SER A 28 -3.14 2.93 7.66
CA SER A 28 -2.35 3.79 8.56
C SER A 28 -1.72 3.01 9.72
N LYS A 29 -2.19 1.80 9.99
CA LYS A 29 -1.64 0.95 11.06
C LYS A 29 -0.32 0.31 10.68
N TRP A 30 -0.07 0.13 9.38
CA TRP A 30 1.15 -0.52 8.93
C TRP A 30 1.95 0.31 7.91
N ASN A 31 1.35 1.25 7.21
CA ASN A 31 2.02 2.09 6.23
C ASN A 31 2.30 3.47 6.81
N SER A 32 3.57 3.75 7.09
CA SER A 32 3.97 5.02 7.71
C SER A 32 3.77 6.24 6.81
N ALA A 33 3.65 6.05 5.50
CA ALA A 33 3.39 7.14 4.57
C ALA A 33 1.93 7.61 4.62
N VAL A 34 1.04 6.85 5.26
CA VAL A 34 -0.38 7.18 5.35
C VAL A 34 -0.69 7.72 6.74
N VAL A 35 -1.13 8.97 6.81
CA VAL A 35 -1.53 9.62 8.07
C VAL A 35 -3.00 9.35 8.34
N SER A 36 -3.85 9.56 7.32
CA SER A 36 -5.28 9.32 7.46
C SER A 36 -5.92 9.01 6.12
N LEU A 37 -7.04 8.30 6.18
CA LEU A 37 -7.86 7.96 5.03
C LEU A 37 -9.32 8.26 5.37
N GLU A 38 -10.04 8.86 4.42
CA GLU A 38 -11.47 9.12 4.56
C GLU A 38 -12.18 8.53 3.35
N GLN A 39 -13.11 7.61 3.58
CA GLN A 39 -13.89 7.01 2.51
C GLN A 39 -14.87 8.03 1.95
N VAL A 40 -14.79 8.31 0.67
CA VAL A 40 -15.65 9.26 -0.02
C VAL A 40 -16.85 8.56 -0.64
N THR A 41 -16.62 7.41 -1.27
CA THR A 41 -17.68 6.61 -1.87
C THR A 41 -18.37 5.78 -0.78
N PRO A 42 -19.68 5.90 -0.59
CA PRO A 42 -20.38 5.14 0.44
C PRO A 42 -20.46 3.65 0.09
N GLY A 43 -20.70 2.83 1.11
CA GLY A 43 -20.87 1.40 0.96
C GLY A 43 -19.64 0.59 1.28
N ASP A 44 -19.70 -0.71 0.98
CA ASP A 44 -18.61 -1.64 1.23
C ASP A 44 -17.43 -1.35 0.31
N VAL A 45 -16.22 -1.62 0.81
CA VAL A 45 -15.00 -1.46 0.03
C VAL A 45 -14.96 -2.49 -1.09
N GLY A 46 -14.73 -2.02 -2.29
CA GLY A 46 -14.59 -2.85 -3.48
C GLY A 46 -14.00 -2.03 -4.62
N VAL A 47 -13.93 -2.62 -5.80
CA VAL A 47 -13.41 -1.91 -6.99
C VAL A 47 -14.24 -0.64 -7.21
N GLY A 48 -13.52 0.49 -7.38
CA GLY A 48 -14.13 1.79 -7.59
C GLY A 48 -14.33 2.62 -6.33
N THR A 49 -14.17 2.04 -5.14
CA THR A 49 -14.24 2.79 -3.89
C THR A 49 -13.13 3.83 -3.82
N LYS A 50 -13.49 5.07 -3.47
CA LYS A 50 -12.57 6.19 -3.41
C LYS A 50 -12.37 6.68 -1.99
N PHE A 51 -11.15 7.12 -1.71
CA PHE A 51 -10.74 7.68 -0.43
C PHE A 51 -9.98 8.98 -0.65
N LYS A 52 -10.17 9.91 0.29
CA LYS A 52 -9.24 11.03 0.42
C LYS A 52 -8.10 10.57 1.31
N THR A 53 -6.88 10.84 0.89
CA THR A 53 -5.70 10.43 1.63
C THR A 53 -4.92 11.64 2.12
N THR A 54 -4.42 11.55 3.35
CA THR A 54 -3.41 12.44 3.85
C THR A 54 -2.19 11.58 4.13
N GLY A 55 -1.10 11.87 3.42
CA GLY A 55 0.14 11.15 3.58
C GLY A 55 1.25 12.05 4.09
N GLU A 56 2.34 11.44 4.49
CA GLU A 56 3.54 12.16 4.87
C GLU A 56 4.73 11.44 4.28
N MET A 57 5.55 12.17 3.54
CA MET A 57 6.76 11.62 2.95
C MET A 57 7.85 12.69 3.05
N MET A 58 9.00 12.30 3.63
CA MET A 58 10.16 13.17 3.78
C MET A 58 9.84 14.48 4.50
N GLY A 59 9.00 14.41 5.54
CA GLY A 59 8.61 15.57 6.34
C GLY A 59 7.57 16.47 5.69
N ARG A 60 7.05 16.08 4.53
CA ARG A 60 6.00 16.83 3.84
C ARG A 60 4.67 16.11 3.92
N ARG A 61 3.63 16.86 4.27
CA ARG A 61 2.27 16.36 4.24
C ARG A 61 1.74 16.48 2.83
N ILE A 62 1.21 15.37 2.30
CA ILE A 62 0.72 15.30 0.93
C ILE A 62 -0.74 14.86 0.97
N GLU A 63 -1.62 15.64 0.36
CA GLU A 63 -3.02 15.29 0.22
C GLU A 63 -3.25 14.71 -1.17
N GLY A 64 -4.09 13.67 -1.25
CA GLY A 64 -4.37 13.03 -2.52
C GLY A 64 -5.63 12.22 -2.49
N GLU A 65 -5.79 11.40 -3.50
CA GLU A 65 -6.92 10.49 -3.66
C GLU A 65 -6.42 9.07 -3.88
N MET A 66 -7.17 8.11 -3.38
CA MET A 66 -6.91 6.70 -3.61
C MET A 66 -8.17 6.03 -4.10
N GLN A 67 -8.03 5.19 -5.11
CA GLN A 67 -9.13 4.40 -5.64
C GLN A 67 -8.75 2.92 -5.62
N VAL A 68 -9.69 2.09 -5.21
CA VAL A 68 -9.52 0.63 -5.27
C VAL A 68 -9.65 0.21 -6.74
N THR A 69 -8.61 -0.40 -7.28
CA THR A 69 -8.56 -0.83 -8.69
C THR A 69 -8.72 -2.32 -8.86
N ALA A 70 -8.46 -3.11 -7.81
CA ALA A 70 -8.64 -4.55 -7.83
C ALA A 70 -9.04 -5.00 -6.42
N TYR A 71 -9.95 -5.94 -6.37
CA TYR A 71 -10.41 -6.51 -5.10
C TYR A 71 -10.89 -7.94 -5.34
N GLU A 72 -9.97 -8.89 -5.18
CA GLU A 72 -10.25 -10.32 -5.36
C GLU A 72 -9.96 -11.02 -4.04
N PRO A 73 -11.00 -11.43 -3.30
CA PRO A 73 -10.83 -12.02 -1.97
C PRO A 73 -9.80 -13.14 -1.94
N ASP A 74 -8.91 -13.07 -0.96
CA ASP A 74 -7.83 -14.04 -0.71
C ASP A 74 -6.83 -14.18 -1.86
N THR A 75 -6.86 -13.30 -2.84
CA THR A 75 -5.99 -13.35 -4.02
C THR A 75 -5.18 -12.08 -4.21
N LYS A 76 -5.84 -10.95 -4.40
CA LYS A 76 -5.15 -9.67 -4.58
C LYS A 76 -6.05 -8.48 -4.30
N CYS A 77 -5.43 -7.36 -4.00
CA CYS A 77 -6.09 -6.06 -4.00
C CYS A 77 -5.15 -5.04 -4.64
N GLY A 78 -5.74 -4.01 -5.23
CA GLY A 78 -4.98 -2.97 -5.90
C GLY A 78 -5.52 -1.60 -5.58
N PHE A 79 -4.62 -0.63 -5.55
CA PHE A 79 -4.94 0.76 -5.26
C PHE A 79 -4.20 1.68 -6.20
N GLN A 80 -4.87 2.72 -6.68
CA GLN A 80 -4.22 3.80 -7.40
C GLN A 80 -4.24 5.03 -6.53
N VAL A 81 -3.06 5.55 -6.23
CA VAL A 81 -2.89 6.76 -5.42
C VAL A 81 -2.48 7.90 -6.33
N GLN A 82 -3.18 9.01 -6.25
CA GLN A 82 -2.85 10.22 -7.00
C GLN A 82 -2.73 11.39 -6.04
N ALA A 83 -1.56 12.00 -6.03
CA ALA A 83 -1.25 13.14 -5.16
C ALA A 83 -0.51 14.18 -6.00
N GLY A 84 -1.20 15.25 -6.41
CA GLY A 84 -0.66 16.22 -7.35
C GLY A 84 -0.30 15.55 -8.67
N PRO A 85 0.92 15.78 -9.19
CA PRO A 85 1.37 15.13 -10.43
C PRO A 85 1.81 13.68 -10.25
N MET A 86 1.92 13.22 -9.01
CA MET A 86 2.37 11.86 -8.71
C MET A 86 1.21 10.88 -8.83
N LYS A 87 1.45 9.76 -9.52
CA LYS A 87 0.47 8.69 -9.67
C LYS A 87 1.17 7.35 -9.44
N VAL A 88 0.67 6.58 -8.50
CA VAL A 88 1.26 5.31 -8.10
C VAL A 88 0.19 4.23 -8.12
N ASP A 89 0.50 3.11 -8.77
CA ASP A 89 -0.33 1.91 -8.74
C ASP A 89 0.30 0.89 -7.80
N ILE A 90 -0.44 0.46 -6.81
CA ILE A 90 0.00 -0.52 -5.82
C ILE A 90 -0.84 -1.76 -5.97
N THR A 91 -0.19 -2.91 -6.09
CA THR A 91 -0.85 -4.21 -6.12
C THR A 91 -0.29 -5.08 -5.01
N LEU A 92 -1.18 -5.62 -4.19
CA LEU A 92 -0.83 -6.59 -3.15
C LEU A 92 -1.42 -7.93 -3.55
N SER A 93 -0.57 -8.95 -3.59
CA SER A 93 -0.95 -10.31 -3.94
C SER A 93 -0.72 -11.22 -2.74
N PHE A 94 -1.57 -12.23 -2.60
CA PHE A 94 -1.58 -13.12 -1.45
C PHE A 94 -1.52 -14.56 -1.93
N LYS A 95 -0.67 -15.35 -1.28
CA LYS A 95 -0.52 -16.77 -1.60
C LYS A 95 -0.27 -17.55 -0.31
N THR A 96 -1.03 -18.63 -0.15
CA THR A 96 -0.83 -19.54 0.99
C THR A 96 0.51 -20.26 0.85
N VAL A 97 1.31 -20.23 1.93
CA VAL A 97 2.58 -20.94 2.02
C VAL A 97 2.58 -21.66 3.35
N GLY A 98 2.45 -22.99 3.33
CA GLY A 98 2.32 -23.78 4.55
C GLY A 98 1.09 -23.36 5.36
N THR A 99 1.29 -22.94 6.60
CA THR A 99 0.22 -22.44 7.47
C THR A 99 0.11 -20.92 7.43
N GLY A 100 0.96 -20.26 6.67
CA GLY A 100 1.01 -18.81 6.58
C GLY A 100 0.67 -18.27 5.22
N THR A 101 0.96 -17.00 5.02
CA THR A 101 0.65 -16.29 3.79
C THR A 101 1.85 -15.49 3.31
N LYS A 102 2.16 -15.62 2.03
CA LYS A 102 3.11 -14.74 1.34
C LYS A 102 2.35 -13.51 0.87
N VAL A 103 2.75 -12.34 1.35
CA VAL A 103 2.23 -11.05 0.87
C VAL A 103 3.28 -10.47 -0.06
N SER A 104 2.89 -10.19 -1.29
CA SER A 104 3.76 -9.55 -2.29
C SER A 104 3.19 -8.19 -2.64
N LEU A 105 4.03 -7.17 -2.65
CA LEU A 105 3.64 -5.81 -2.97
C LEU A 105 4.41 -5.33 -4.18
N ASN A 106 3.68 -4.86 -5.20
CA ASN A 106 4.27 -4.21 -6.37
C ASN A 106 3.81 -2.76 -6.39
N ALA A 107 4.75 -1.84 -6.51
CA ALA A 107 4.48 -0.41 -6.62
C ALA A 107 5.06 0.10 -7.93
N GLN A 108 4.21 0.68 -8.78
CA GLN A 108 4.61 1.27 -10.04
C GLN A 108 4.15 2.72 -10.09
N GLY A 109 5.00 3.61 -10.56
CA GLY A 109 4.63 5.01 -10.64
C GLY A 109 5.57 5.83 -11.48
N ASN A 110 5.09 7.00 -11.88
CA ASN A 110 5.89 8.00 -12.55
C ASN A 110 6.29 9.06 -11.53
N PRO A 111 7.58 9.12 -11.15
CA PRO A 111 8.02 10.25 -10.36
C PRO A 111 7.96 11.49 -11.23
N ALA A 112 7.34 12.55 -10.72
CA ALA A 112 7.21 13.79 -11.45
C ALA A 112 7.90 14.91 -10.69
N GLY A 113 8.50 15.84 -11.41
CA GLY A 113 9.14 17.03 -10.84
C GLY A 113 10.27 16.67 -9.89
N PHE A 114 10.10 17.03 -8.63
CA PHE A 114 11.09 16.84 -7.58
C PHE A 114 11.59 15.40 -7.46
N PHE A 115 10.69 14.43 -7.57
CA PHE A 115 11.05 13.01 -7.43
C PHE A 115 11.94 12.53 -8.58
N LYS A 116 11.79 13.10 -9.75
CA LYS A 116 12.59 12.72 -10.91
C LYS A 116 14.06 13.13 -10.74
N LEU A 117 14.31 14.29 -10.14
CA LEU A 117 15.67 14.77 -9.90
C LEU A 117 16.41 13.97 -8.82
N ALA A 118 15.67 13.40 -7.89
CA ALA A 118 16.22 12.66 -6.77
C ALA A 118 15.97 11.15 -6.85
N GLU A 119 15.69 10.64 -8.05
CA GLU A 119 15.21 9.27 -8.25
C GLU A 119 16.06 8.21 -7.58
N GLY A 120 17.39 8.28 -7.71
CA GLY A 120 18.28 7.28 -7.11
C GLY A 120 18.25 7.27 -5.59
N VAL A 121 18.25 8.46 -4.98
CA VAL A 121 18.20 8.61 -3.51
C VAL A 121 16.80 8.25 -3.01
N MET A 122 15.76 8.71 -3.72
CA MET A 122 14.39 8.45 -3.34
C MET A 122 14.05 6.96 -3.40
N THR A 123 14.54 6.25 -4.42
CA THR A 123 14.30 4.81 -4.54
C THR A 123 14.83 4.05 -3.34
N GLY A 124 16.04 4.39 -2.86
CA GLY A 124 16.62 3.77 -1.66
C GLY A 124 15.80 4.03 -0.40
N ARG A 125 15.33 5.26 -0.21
CA ARG A 125 14.51 5.63 0.94
C ARG A 125 13.13 4.98 0.90
N VAL A 126 12.50 4.97 -0.27
CA VAL A 126 11.20 4.32 -0.47
C VAL A 126 11.34 2.83 -0.20
N LYS A 127 12.40 2.20 -0.70
CA LYS A 127 12.64 0.77 -0.47
C LYS A 127 12.75 0.46 1.01
N THR A 128 13.53 1.23 1.77
CA THR A 128 13.67 1.05 3.21
C THR A 128 12.33 1.23 3.92
N MET A 129 11.60 2.28 3.56
CA MET A 129 10.28 2.57 4.14
C MET A 129 9.30 1.42 3.89
N MET A 130 9.27 0.88 2.67
CA MET A 130 8.37 -0.22 2.34
C MET A 130 8.73 -1.50 3.07
N GLU A 131 10.03 -1.79 3.23
CA GLU A 131 10.49 -2.94 4.00
C GLU A 131 10.06 -2.81 5.47
N GLU A 132 10.20 -1.63 6.05
CA GLU A 132 9.74 -1.35 7.42
C GLU A 132 8.22 -1.45 7.54
N ASN A 133 7.49 -0.98 6.54
CA ASN A 133 6.03 -1.07 6.52
C ASN A 133 5.57 -2.53 6.49
N LEU A 134 6.21 -3.36 5.69
CA LEU A 134 5.88 -4.79 5.64
C LEU A 134 6.23 -5.51 6.94
N ALA A 135 7.33 -5.12 7.58
CA ALA A 135 7.68 -5.65 8.89
C ALA A 135 6.62 -5.27 9.94
N ARG A 136 6.11 -4.04 9.87
CA ARG A 136 5.03 -3.57 10.75
C ARG A 136 3.73 -4.31 10.47
N LEU A 137 3.41 -4.54 9.20
CA LEU A 137 2.24 -5.32 8.79
C LEU A 137 2.29 -6.72 9.41
N LYS A 138 3.43 -7.39 9.28
CA LYS A 138 3.66 -8.70 9.87
C LYS A 138 3.47 -8.66 11.38
N SER A 139 4.03 -7.67 12.04
CA SER A 139 3.91 -7.49 13.50
C SER A 139 2.46 -7.26 13.93
N GLN A 140 1.71 -6.46 13.19
CA GLN A 140 0.29 -6.20 13.48
C GLN A 140 -0.55 -7.46 13.38
N LEU A 141 -0.28 -8.31 12.41
CA LEU A 141 -1.04 -9.54 12.18
C LEU A 141 -0.63 -10.66 13.13
N GLU A 142 0.65 -10.79 13.44
CA GLU A 142 1.17 -11.87 14.30
C GLU A 142 1.16 -11.52 15.79
N GLY A 143 1.21 -10.25 16.08
CA GLY A 143 1.21 -9.74 17.45
C GLY A 143 -0.16 -9.70 18.05
#